data_72d9502c65bee6662a97c228e9dcb422
#
_entry.id   72d9502c65bee6662a97c228e9dcb422
#
_cell.length_a   1.000
_cell.length_b   1.000
_cell.length_c   1.000
_cell.angle_alpha   90.00
_cell.angle_beta   90.00
_cell.angle_gamma   90.00
#
_symmetry.space_group_name_H-M   'P 1'
#
loop_
_entity.id
_entity.type
_entity.pdbx_description
1 polymer ?
#
loop_
_entity_poly.entity_id
_entity_poly.type
_entity_poly.pdbx_seq_one_letter_code
_entity_poly.pdbx_strand_id
1 'polypeptide(L)'
;MILTPLAAGFAVRSPPAASSQVRMQLPSDGPVHVRVVDGFLEGSADDEGSALDLRSTFDERFAEPRQAHADRFCWDYWHVPGQYTLHRTQAASYFSEEQFAALTSALTEFGQQELGCREISPPWLSFYVDGCEQVLHADVPQGPFAYVLSLTPWEERTWRGGETTLLRPDVLDYWRGFDSSRGLEVGDLLMEVEPEFNRLVCFDARVPHGVRRVDGVRDPRAARLVLHGWFTEPVPHFEGGLDEAAVEEGLAPAVTALMEAISPPCVVGLLAVRLEVSAEGKVTETIVLSDTLVVDPSQQDEAEQCRDGDDERAALLAEVEEKLGAATFAPCAAGPTTVTLPLIFD
;
A
#
# COMPACT_ATOMS: atom_id res chain seq x y z
N MET A 1 -17.05 11.68 -5.78
CA MET A 1 -15.66 12.15 -5.72
C MET A 1 -15.55 13.20 -4.64
N ILE A 2 -14.86 12.89 -3.55
CA ILE A 2 -14.62 13.85 -2.46
C ILE A 2 -13.20 14.34 -2.65
N LEU A 3 -13.03 15.57 -3.14
CA LEU A 3 -11.82 16.34 -2.93
C LEU A 3 -11.94 16.94 -1.54
N THR A 4 -11.27 16.36 -0.56
CA THR A 4 -11.10 16.99 0.74
C THR A 4 -10.38 18.33 0.50
N PRO A 5 -10.85 19.45 1.07
CA PRO A 5 -10.14 20.71 0.95
C PRO A 5 -8.74 20.55 1.55
N LEU A 6 -7.73 21.02 0.83
CA LEU A 6 -6.36 21.18 1.30
C LEU A 6 -6.37 21.95 2.62
N ALA A 7 -6.36 21.26 3.73
CA ALA A 7 -6.31 21.88 5.05
C ALA A 7 -5.23 21.21 5.88
N ALA A 8 -4.21 22.00 6.14
CA ALA A 8 -3.21 21.91 7.19
C ALA A 8 -1.94 21.04 6.93
N GLY A 9 -0.84 21.72 6.75
CA GLY A 9 0.49 21.33 7.22
C GLY A 9 1.33 20.48 6.29
N PHE A 10 1.81 21.07 5.19
CA PHE A 10 2.88 20.50 4.38
C PHE A 10 4.24 20.72 5.04
N ALA A 11 5.03 19.66 5.17
CA ALA A 11 6.41 19.74 5.60
C ALA A 11 7.33 19.72 4.38
N VAL A 12 8.03 20.83 4.13
CA VAL A 12 9.10 20.90 3.13
C VAL A 12 10.31 20.16 3.69
N ARG A 13 10.71 19.06 3.06
CA ARG A 13 11.99 18.39 3.34
C ARG A 13 12.92 18.50 2.13
N SER A 14 14.20 18.75 2.40
CA SER A 14 15.26 18.70 1.39
C SER A 14 15.47 17.24 0.93
N PRO A 15 15.75 17.00 -0.37
CA PRO A 15 15.82 15.64 -0.90
C PRO A 15 16.99 14.86 -0.27
N PRO A 16 16.78 13.60 0.11
CA PRO A 16 17.87 12.69 0.42
C PRO A 16 18.64 12.32 -0.85
N ALA A 17 19.92 11.97 -0.68
CA ALA A 17 20.79 11.52 -1.76
C ALA A 17 20.22 10.27 -2.43
N ALA A 18 20.32 10.21 -3.76
CA ALA A 18 19.77 9.19 -4.65
C ALA A 18 19.90 7.77 -4.10
N SER A 19 18.76 7.17 -3.74
CA SER A 19 18.65 5.74 -3.51
C SER A 19 18.57 5.01 -4.86
N SER A 20 19.16 3.82 -4.92
CA SER A 20 19.12 2.94 -6.07
C SER A 20 17.67 2.62 -6.44
N GLN A 21 17.22 3.08 -7.60
CA GLN A 21 15.88 2.83 -8.11
C GLN A 21 15.67 1.34 -8.34
N VAL A 22 14.92 0.68 -7.48
CA VAL A 22 14.24 -0.57 -7.85
C VAL A 22 13.12 -0.18 -8.82
N ARG A 23 13.41 -0.29 -10.13
CA ARG A 23 12.37 -0.15 -11.17
C ARG A 23 11.46 -1.36 -11.08
N MET A 24 10.34 -1.22 -10.40
CA MET A 24 9.24 -2.15 -10.53
C MET A 24 8.57 -1.87 -11.89
N GLN A 25 8.66 -2.83 -12.82
CA GLN A 25 7.82 -2.81 -14.01
C GLN A 25 6.39 -3.05 -13.55
N LEU A 26 5.55 -2.00 -13.61
CA LEU A 26 4.11 -2.16 -13.50
C LEU A 26 3.63 -3.04 -14.67
N PRO A 27 2.72 -4.01 -14.42
CA PRO A 27 2.01 -4.66 -15.52
C PRO A 27 1.26 -3.57 -16.29
N SER A 28 1.49 -3.46 -17.58
CA SER A 28 1.01 -2.37 -18.44
C SER A 28 -0.50 -2.41 -18.73
N ASP A 29 -1.24 -3.40 -18.27
CA ASP A 29 -2.54 -3.75 -18.84
C ASP A 29 -3.73 -3.80 -17.86
N GLY A 30 -3.66 -3.15 -16.67
CA GLY A 30 -4.81 -3.16 -15.76
C GLY A 30 -4.55 -2.54 -14.38
N PRO A 31 -5.59 -2.45 -13.51
CA PRO A 31 -5.43 -1.97 -12.16
C PRO A 31 -4.51 -2.88 -11.34
N VAL A 32 -3.71 -2.28 -10.45
CA VAL A 32 -2.73 -3.00 -9.62
C VAL A 32 -3.24 -3.02 -8.18
N HIS A 33 -3.95 -4.10 -7.82
CA HIS A 33 -4.50 -4.27 -6.49
C HIS A 33 -3.52 -4.87 -5.47
N VAL A 34 -2.40 -5.44 -5.92
CA VAL A 34 -1.39 -6.07 -5.07
C VAL A 34 0.01 -5.76 -5.60
N ARG A 35 0.91 -5.35 -4.72
CA ARG A 35 2.33 -5.13 -4.99
C ARG A 35 3.18 -5.95 -4.06
N VAL A 36 4.24 -6.55 -4.57
CA VAL A 36 5.23 -7.31 -3.81
C VAL A 36 6.60 -6.68 -4.04
N VAL A 37 7.29 -6.32 -2.97
CA VAL A 37 8.61 -5.69 -2.99
C VAL A 37 9.55 -6.53 -2.13
N ASP A 38 10.54 -7.16 -2.75
CA ASP A 38 11.56 -7.94 -2.06
C ASP A 38 12.72 -7.02 -1.63
N GLY A 39 13.32 -7.31 -0.47
CA GLY A 39 14.44 -6.52 0.03
C GLY A 39 14.06 -5.10 0.46
N PHE A 40 12.87 -4.88 0.99
CA PHE A 40 12.31 -3.55 1.24
C PHE A 40 13.14 -2.69 2.19
N LEU A 41 13.57 -3.23 3.35
CA LEU A 41 14.46 -2.55 4.27
C LEU A 41 15.89 -2.99 4.01
N GLU A 42 16.64 -2.16 3.28
CA GLU A 42 18.04 -2.44 2.97
C GLU A 42 18.94 -2.32 4.21
N GLY A 43 20.13 -2.90 4.14
CA GLY A 43 21.17 -2.79 5.16
C GLY A 43 21.53 -4.10 5.83
N SER A 44 22.57 -4.03 6.64
CA SER A 44 23.09 -5.13 7.49
C SER A 44 22.45 -5.12 8.88
N ALA A 45 22.79 -6.07 9.73
CA ALA A 45 22.33 -6.09 11.11
C ALA A 45 22.88 -4.93 11.97
N ASP A 46 23.93 -4.26 11.52
CA ASP A 46 24.51 -3.09 12.18
C ASP A 46 23.83 -1.78 11.72
N ASP A 47 23.00 -1.83 10.68
CA ASP A 47 22.27 -0.66 10.16
C ASP A 47 20.90 -0.59 10.84
N GLU A 48 20.70 0.45 11.61
CA GLU A 48 19.54 0.64 12.47
C GLU A 48 18.24 0.72 11.67
N GLY A 49 17.27 -0.11 12.03
CA GLY A 49 15.98 -0.22 11.34
C GLY A 49 16.00 -1.08 10.07
N SER A 50 17.14 -1.70 9.72
CA SER A 50 17.17 -2.72 8.68
C SER A 50 16.33 -3.94 9.08
N ALA A 51 15.92 -4.76 8.12
CA ALA A 51 15.16 -5.98 8.41
C ALA A 51 15.93 -6.94 9.32
N LEU A 52 17.25 -7.01 9.17
CA LEU A 52 18.14 -7.86 10.01
C LEU A 52 18.24 -7.32 11.44
N ASP A 53 18.37 -6.02 11.62
CA ASP A 53 18.42 -5.38 12.93
C ASP A 53 17.08 -5.57 13.69
N LEU A 54 15.96 -5.28 13.05
CA LEU A 54 14.64 -5.51 13.64
C LEU A 54 14.40 -6.96 14.01
N ARG A 55 14.85 -7.88 13.16
CA ARG A 55 14.78 -9.31 13.42
C ARG A 55 15.67 -9.72 14.59
N SER A 56 16.91 -9.26 14.66
CA SER A 56 17.84 -9.51 15.76
C SER A 56 17.27 -9.08 17.10
N THR A 57 16.68 -7.87 17.15
CA THR A 57 15.98 -7.35 18.33
C THR A 57 14.85 -8.28 18.78
N PHE A 58 14.07 -8.82 17.84
CA PHE A 58 13.01 -9.78 18.17
C PHE A 58 13.59 -11.08 18.75
N ASP A 59 14.61 -11.65 18.11
CA ASP A 59 15.22 -12.91 18.51
C ASP A 59 15.87 -12.81 19.90
N GLU A 60 16.58 -11.72 20.18
CA GLU A 60 17.22 -11.46 21.47
C GLU A 60 16.21 -11.39 22.62
N ARG A 61 15.09 -10.69 22.41
CA ARG A 61 14.03 -10.58 23.41
C ARG A 61 13.34 -11.90 23.73
N PHE A 62 13.32 -12.84 22.81
CA PHE A 62 12.80 -14.20 23.01
C PHE A 62 13.86 -15.23 23.41
N ALA A 63 15.17 -14.91 23.37
CA ALA A 63 16.27 -15.86 23.64
C ALA A 63 16.27 -16.39 25.08
N GLU A 64 15.82 -15.60 26.05
CA GLU A 64 15.83 -15.96 27.47
C GLU A 64 14.41 -16.16 28.04
N PRO A 65 13.77 -17.31 27.79
CA PRO A 65 12.41 -17.58 28.25
C PRO A 65 12.28 -17.66 29.78
N ARG A 66 13.37 -17.73 30.52
CA ARG A 66 13.38 -17.79 31.99
C ARG A 66 13.54 -16.44 32.67
N GLN A 67 13.98 -15.43 31.93
CA GLN A 67 14.02 -14.06 32.47
C GLN A 67 12.61 -13.49 32.53
N ALA A 68 12.27 -12.91 33.67
CA ALA A 68 11.04 -12.17 33.83
C ALA A 68 11.19 -10.79 33.15
N HIS A 69 11.19 -10.78 31.83
CA HIS A 69 11.20 -9.54 31.07
C HIS A 69 9.80 -8.94 31.02
N ALA A 70 9.71 -7.62 31.21
CA ALA A 70 8.48 -6.86 31.00
C ALA A 70 7.93 -7.11 29.57
N ASP A 71 8.79 -7.31 28.59
CA ASP A 71 8.47 -7.56 27.19
C ASP A 71 7.60 -8.80 26.93
N ARG A 72 7.62 -9.78 27.83
CA ARG A 72 6.72 -10.96 27.74
C ARG A 72 5.25 -10.61 27.92
N PHE A 73 4.98 -9.50 28.59
CA PHE A 73 3.62 -9.04 28.89
C PHE A 73 3.14 -7.96 27.92
N CYS A 74 3.94 -7.59 26.93
CA CYS A 74 3.54 -6.61 25.94
C CYS A 74 2.75 -7.24 24.76
N TRP A 75 2.62 -8.55 24.70
CA TRP A 75 1.94 -9.27 23.64
C TRP A 75 0.49 -9.52 23.96
N ASP A 76 -0.40 -9.01 23.09
CA ASP A 76 -1.82 -9.34 23.09
C ASP A 76 -2.06 -10.65 22.35
N TYR A 77 -2.76 -11.58 22.99
CA TYR A 77 -3.38 -12.69 22.28
C TYR A 77 -4.70 -12.20 21.68
N TRP A 78 -4.67 -11.95 20.38
CA TRP A 78 -5.82 -11.43 19.65
C TRP A 78 -6.58 -12.58 19.01
N HIS A 79 -7.75 -12.88 19.58
CA HIS A 79 -8.59 -13.99 19.14
C HIS A 79 -10.04 -13.51 18.96
N VAL A 80 -10.54 -13.59 17.73
CA VAL A 80 -11.96 -13.39 17.43
C VAL A 80 -12.46 -14.69 16.77
N PRO A 81 -13.39 -15.42 17.43
CA PRO A 81 -13.86 -16.71 16.94
C PRO A 81 -14.36 -16.65 15.50
N GLY A 82 -13.84 -17.52 14.63
CA GLY A 82 -14.20 -17.59 13.23
C GLY A 82 -13.65 -16.46 12.35
N GLN A 83 -12.77 -15.63 12.88
CA GLN A 83 -12.13 -14.55 12.12
C GLN A 83 -10.61 -14.63 12.16
N TYR A 84 -9.98 -14.42 13.33
CA TYR A 84 -8.52 -14.43 13.42
C TYR A 84 -8.01 -14.84 14.79
N THR A 85 -6.80 -15.40 14.75
CA THR A 85 -6.00 -15.75 15.93
C THR A 85 -4.55 -15.39 15.65
N LEU A 86 -3.99 -14.50 16.45
CA LEU A 86 -2.58 -14.09 16.36
C LEU A 86 -2.09 -13.48 17.68
N HIS A 87 -0.79 -13.29 17.80
CA HIS A 87 -0.19 -12.50 18.86
C HIS A 87 0.34 -11.20 18.27
N ARG A 88 0.07 -10.06 18.90
CA ARG A 88 0.50 -8.75 18.41
C ARG A 88 0.95 -7.83 19.52
N THR A 89 1.79 -6.89 19.17
CA THR A 89 2.19 -5.75 20.00
C THR A 89 2.37 -4.52 19.13
N GLN A 90 2.35 -3.34 19.72
CA GLN A 90 2.67 -2.11 19.00
C GLN A 90 4.16 -2.07 18.71
N ALA A 91 4.56 -1.87 17.45
CA ALA A 91 5.96 -1.81 17.05
C ALA A 91 6.71 -0.67 17.80
N ALA A 92 6.06 0.49 17.99
CA ALA A 92 6.58 1.62 18.76
C ALA A 92 6.95 1.29 20.21
N SER A 93 6.28 0.30 20.82
CA SER A 93 6.57 -0.13 22.19
C SER A 93 7.60 -1.26 22.25
N TYR A 94 7.89 -1.86 21.10
CA TYR A 94 8.75 -3.04 21.01
C TYR A 94 10.17 -2.71 20.55
N PHE A 95 10.33 -1.89 19.53
CA PHE A 95 11.61 -1.45 18.98
C PHE A 95 12.13 -0.19 19.69
N SER A 96 13.41 0.12 19.48
CA SER A 96 13.98 1.40 19.94
C SER A 96 13.33 2.58 19.18
N GLU A 97 13.48 3.80 19.71
CA GLU A 97 12.98 5.01 19.03
C GLU A 97 13.61 5.17 17.64
N GLU A 98 14.89 4.85 17.52
CA GLU A 98 15.66 4.95 16.28
C GLU A 98 15.23 3.89 15.26
N GLN A 99 15.11 2.63 15.68
CA GLN A 99 14.60 1.53 14.83
C GLN A 99 13.17 1.84 14.33
N PHE A 100 12.32 2.31 15.23
CA PHE A 100 10.94 2.66 14.90
C PHE A 100 10.87 3.84 13.94
N ALA A 101 11.70 4.87 14.14
CA ALA A 101 11.77 6.03 13.25
C ALA A 101 12.26 5.65 11.85
N ALA A 102 13.30 4.80 11.74
CA ALA A 102 13.81 4.32 10.47
C ALA A 102 12.75 3.49 9.71
N LEU A 103 12.10 2.54 10.39
CA LEU A 103 11.02 1.74 9.84
C LEU A 103 9.87 2.60 9.32
N THR A 104 9.38 3.52 10.14
CA THR A 104 8.24 4.37 9.76
C THR A 104 8.60 5.35 8.66
N SER A 105 9.84 5.87 8.64
CA SER A 105 10.33 6.72 7.55
C SER A 105 10.32 5.99 6.21
N ALA A 106 10.86 4.75 6.17
CA ALA A 106 10.89 3.95 4.95
C ALA A 106 9.48 3.63 4.41
N LEU A 107 8.55 3.24 5.30
CA LEU A 107 7.16 2.98 4.92
C LEU A 107 6.44 4.25 4.46
N THR A 108 6.62 5.36 5.15
CA THR A 108 6.00 6.64 4.78
C THR A 108 6.51 7.12 3.41
N GLU A 109 7.83 7.05 3.19
CA GLU A 109 8.44 7.41 1.92
C GLU A 109 7.89 6.54 0.77
N PHE A 110 7.78 5.23 0.98
CA PHE A 110 7.16 4.33 -0.01
C PHE A 110 5.69 4.71 -0.28
N GLY A 111 4.90 5.01 0.76
CA GLY A 111 3.51 5.45 0.62
C GLY A 111 3.38 6.72 -0.23
N GLN A 112 4.27 7.68 -0.01
CA GLN A 112 4.31 8.94 -0.75
C GLN A 112 4.76 8.76 -2.20
N GLN A 113 5.80 7.96 -2.41
CA GLN A 113 6.41 7.80 -3.73
C GLN A 113 5.65 6.84 -4.65
N GLU A 114 5.02 5.80 -4.08
CA GLU A 114 4.47 4.70 -4.85
C GLU A 114 2.94 4.59 -4.81
N LEU A 115 2.29 5.17 -3.77
CA LEU A 115 0.87 4.96 -3.53
C LEU A 115 0.05 6.25 -3.49
N GLY A 116 0.70 7.41 -3.35
CA GLY A 116 0.02 8.68 -3.13
C GLY A 116 -0.59 8.81 -1.73
N CYS A 117 -0.10 8.07 -0.75
CA CYS A 117 -0.49 8.16 0.65
C CYS A 117 0.58 8.90 1.45
N ARG A 118 0.18 9.95 2.18
CA ARG A 118 1.11 10.80 2.93
C ARG A 118 1.61 10.18 4.21
N GLU A 119 0.78 9.38 4.88
CA GLU A 119 1.03 8.84 6.21
C GLU A 119 0.81 7.33 6.26
N ILE A 120 1.24 6.73 7.36
CA ILE A 120 0.93 5.35 7.72
C ILE A 120 0.21 5.30 9.07
N SER A 121 -0.60 4.28 9.30
CA SER A 121 -1.04 3.93 10.64
C SER A 121 0.14 3.43 11.49
N PRO A 122 0.12 3.58 12.82
CA PRO A 122 1.16 2.98 13.67
C PRO A 122 1.28 1.47 13.41
N PRO A 123 2.48 0.97 13.04
CA PRO A 123 2.69 -0.45 12.74
C PRO A 123 2.42 -1.36 13.94
N TRP A 124 1.81 -2.51 13.65
CA TRP A 124 1.74 -3.65 14.56
C TRP A 124 2.85 -4.65 14.24
N LEU A 125 3.49 -5.17 15.27
CA LEU A 125 4.36 -6.35 15.17
C LEU A 125 3.55 -7.57 15.58
N SER A 126 3.50 -8.60 14.72
CA SER A 126 2.67 -9.79 14.95
C SER A 126 3.43 -11.08 14.65
N PHE A 127 3.22 -12.10 15.49
CA PHE A 127 3.69 -13.43 15.19
C PHE A 127 2.54 -14.45 15.19
N TYR A 128 2.72 -15.51 14.38
CA TYR A 128 1.75 -16.57 14.19
C TYR A 128 2.40 -17.91 14.48
N VAL A 129 1.96 -18.56 15.55
CA VAL A 129 2.36 -19.93 15.95
C VAL A 129 1.26 -20.91 15.61
N ASP A 130 1.44 -22.17 15.98
CA ASP A 130 0.52 -23.28 15.75
C ASP A 130 -0.93 -22.90 16.08
N GLY A 131 -1.82 -23.02 15.10
CA GLY A 131 -3.22 -22.65 15.20
C GLY A 131 -3.57 -21.19 14.92
N CYS A 132 -2.60 -20.32 14.69
CA CYS A 132 -2.84 -18.92 14.29
C CYS A 132 -3.22 -18.81 12.83
N GLU A 133 -4.22 -17.98 12.54
CA GLU A 133 -4.78 -17.75 11.20
C GLU A 133 -5.52 -16.43 11.12
N GLN A 134 -5.78 -15.96 9.90
CA GLN A 134 -6.80 -14.94 9.62
C GLN A 134 -7.68 -15.41 8.46
N VAL A 135 -8.98 -15.47 8.70
CA VAL A 135 -9.97 -15.76 7.64
C VAL A 135 -10.07 -14.55 6.73
N LEU A 136 -10.50 -14.74 5.50
CA LEU A 136 -10.69 -13.65 4.54
C LEU A 136 -11.56 -12.54 5.12
N HIS A 137 -11.07 -11.32 5.07
CA HIS A 137 -11.71 -10.09 5.50
C HIS A 137 -11.22 -8.92 4.63
N ALA A 138 -11.83 -7.76 4.78
CA ALA A 138 -11.40 -6.53 4.13
C ALA A 138 -11.16 -5.43 5.19
N ASP A 139 -10.23 -4.52 4.91
CA ASP A 139 -9.76 -3.48 5.84
C ASP A 139 -10.19 -2.06 5.43
N VAL A 140 -11.26 -1.94 4.67
CA VAL A 140 -11.73 -0.68 4.07
C VAL A 140 -11.71 0.53 5.02
N PRO A 141 -12.16 0.43 6.30
CA PRO A 141 -12.19 1.59 7.19
C PRO A 141 -10.82 2.08 7.65
N GLN A 142 -9.75 1.32 7.39
CA GLN A 142 -8.43 1.58 7.96
C GLN A 142 -7.55 2.47 7.06
N GLY A 143 -7.76 2.43 5.75
CA GLY A 143 -7.01 3.18 4.75
C GLY A 143 -7.14 2.59 3.35
N PRO A 144 -6.66 3.27 2.31
CA PRO A 144 -6.75 2.78 0.93
C PRO A 144 -5.89 1.55 0.65
N PHE A 145 -4.76 1.41 1.34
CA PHE A 145 -3.88 0.25 1.19
C PHE A 145 -3.51 -0.35 2.53
N ALA A 146 -3.53 -1.68 2.61
CA ALA A 146 -2.92 -2.44 3.69
C ALA A 146 -1.50 -2.88 3.30
N TYR A 147 -0.64 -3.10 4.29
CA TYR A 147 0.69 -3.65 4.07
C TYR A 147 1.06 -4.72 5.08
N VAL A 148 1.90 -5.64 4.65
CA VAL A 148 2.54 -6.68 5.46
C VAL A 148 4.02 -6.74 5.09
N LEU A 149 4.90 -6.39 6.03
CA LEU A 149 6.35 -6.51 5.89
C LEU A 149 6.82 -7.73 6.69
N SER A 150 7.41 -8.69 6.02
CA SER A 150 7.81 -9.95 6.65
C SER A 150 9.23 -9.90 7.23
N LEU A 151 9.35 -10.34 8.48
CA LEU A 151 10.60 -10.65 9.15
C LEU A 151 10.72 -12.18 9.39
N THR A 152 9.99 -12.99 8.65
CA THR A 152 9.91 -14.45 8.79
C THR A 152 11.13 -15.11 8.17
N PRO A 153 11.83 -16.03 8.85
CA PRO A 153 12.90 -16.86 8.25
C PRO A 153 12.27 -17.97 7.38
N TRP A 154 11.66 -17.57 6.27
CA TRP A 154 10.76 -18.41 5.47
C TRP A 154 11.43 -19.65 4.90
N GLU A 155 12.64 -19.51 4.37
CA GLU A 155 13.41 -20.60 3.78
C GLU A 155 13.81 -21.69 4.79
N GLU A 156 13.94 -21.31 6.06
CA GLU A 156 14.36 -22.22 7.14
C GLU A 156 13.18 -22.91 7.85
N ARG A 157 11.94 -22.60 7.41
CA ARG A 157 10.75 -23.10 8.10
C ARG A 157 10.59 -24.62 7.99
N THR A 158 10.14 -25.23 9.10
CA THR A 158 9.77 -26.65 9.18
C THR A 158 8.28 -26.87 9.40
N TRP A 159 7.49 -25.81 9.30
CA TRP A 159 6.05 -25.74 9.52
C TRP A 159 5.31 -25.40 8.21
N ARG A 160 3.98 -25.42 8.24
CA ARG A 160 3.11 -25.19 7.07
C ARG A 160 2.18 -24.00 7.30
N GLY A 161 1.67 -23.45 6.22
CA GLY A 161 0.77 -22.28 6.24
C GLY A 161 1.53 -20.98 6.44
N GLY A 162 0.84 -19.93 6.81
CA GLY A 162 1.42 -18.62 7.04
C GLY A 162 1.55 -17.73 5.80
N GLU A 163 1.17 -18.22 4.63
CA GLU A 163 1.08 -17.40 3.42
C GLU A 163 0.00 -16.33 3.61
N THR A 164 0.24 -15.12 3.11
CA THR A 164 -0.81 -14.11 2.95
C THR A 164 -1.67 -14.52 1.76
N THR A 165 -2.97 -14.64 1.98
CA THR A 165 -3.94 -15.00 0.93
C THR A 165 -4.73 -13.77 0.52
N LEU A 166 -4.92 -13.58 -0.80
CA LEU A 166 -5.70 -12.48 -1.37
C LEU A 166 -6.67 -13.04 -2.39
N LEU A 167 -7.90 -12.56 -2.39
CA LEU A 167 -8.86 -12.92 -3.43
C LEU A 167 -8.39 -12.34 -4.77
N ARG A 168 -8.37 -13.16 -5.81
CA ARG A 168 -7.97 -12.73 -7.15
C ARG A 168 -9.02 -11.78 -7.74
N PRO A 169 -8.62 -10.66 -8.32
CA PRO A 169 -9.57 -9.72 -8.95
C PRO A 169 -10.40 -10.34 -10.08
N ASP A 170 -9.79 -11.24 -10.85
CA ASP A 170 -10.41 -11.93 -11.98
C ASP A 170 -11.54 -12.93 -11.59
N VAL A 171 -11.75 -13.18 -10.31
CA VAL A 171 -12.90 -13.96 -9.82
C VAL A 171 -14.23 -13.30 -10.19
N LEU A 172 -14.29 -11.97 -10.19
CA LEU A 172 -15.50 -11.25 -10.61
C LEU A 172 -15.80 -11.43 -12.08
N ASP A 173 -14.79 -11.49 -12.93
CA ASP A 173 -14.96 -11.72 -14.37
C ASP A 173 -15.44 -13.15 -14.67
N TYR A 174 -15.00 -14.12 -13.90
CA TYR A 174 -15.54 -15.47 -13.97
C TYR A 174 -17.06 -15.50 -13.74
N TRP A 175 -17.57 -14.79 -12.73
CA TRP A 175 -19.01 -14.74 -12.45
C TRP A 175 -19.81 -14.02 -13.54
N ARG A 176 -19.23 -13.02 -14.19
CA ARG A 176 -19.87 -12.30 -15.30
C ARG A 176 -19.92 -13.14 -16.59
N GLY A 177 -18.83 -13.85 -16.88
CA GLY A 177 -18.68 -14.69 -18.06
C GLY A 177 -18.80 -16.18 -17.77
N PHE A 178 -19.73 -16.60 -16.89
CA PHE A 178 -19.85 -17.98 -16.44
C PHE A 178 -19.83 -19.00 -17.58
N ASP A 179 -18.84 -19.88 -17.59
CA ASP A 179 -18.70 -21.03 -18.48
C ASP A 179 -18.80 -22.30 -17.64
N SER A 180 -19.93 -23.04 -17.81
CA SER A 180 -20.21 -24.26 -17.06
C SER A 180 -19.26 -25.42 -17.37
N SER A 181 -18.45 -25.31 -18.42
CA SER A 181 -17.42 -26.30 -18.78
C SER A 181 -16.11 -26.09 -18.00
N ARG A 182 -15.97 -24.94 -17.37
CA ARG A 182 -14.78 -24.55 -16.63
C ARG A 182 -15.07 -24.58 -15.12
N GLY A 183 -14.50 -25.58 -14.43
CA GLY A 183 -14.52 -25.62 -12.96
C GLY A 183 -13.59 -24.57 -12.35
N LEU A 184 -13.85 -24.20 -11.09
CA LEU A 184 -12.95 -23.38 -10.28
C LEU A 184 -12.42 -24.21 -9.10
N GLU A 185 -11.12 -24.23 -8.97
CA GLU A 185 -10.44 -24.76 -7.80
C GLU A 185 -10.10 -23.60 -6.83
N VAL A 186 -9.88 -23.92 -5.55
CA VAL A 186 -9.52 -22.88 -4.56
C VAL A 186 -8.28 -22.09 -4.98
N GLY A 187 -7.29 -22.75 -5.59
CA GLY A 187 -6.10 -22.10 -6.12
C GLY A 187 -6.36 -21.12 -7.27
N ASP A 188 -7.50 -21.23 -7.94
CA ASP A 188 -7.91 -20.28 -8.98
C ASP A 188 -8.57 -19.03 -8.38
N LEU A 189 -9.04 -19.11 -7.13
CA LEU A 189 -9.73 -18.02 -6.43
C LEU A 189 -8.77 -17.14 -5.63
N LEU A 190 -7.72 -17.74 -5.10
CA LEU A 190 -6.80 -17.08 -4.17
C LEU A 190 -5.39 -16.98 -4.77
N MET A 191 -4.78 -15.82 -4.57
CA MET A 191 -3.35 -15.63 -4.70
C MET A 191 -2.73 -15.84 -3.33
N GLU A 192 -1.69 -16.67 -3.25
CA GLU A 192 -0.92 -16.91 -2.05
C GLU A 192 0.44 -16.22 -2.18
N VAL A 193 0.77 -15.35 -1.22
CA VAL A 193 2.06 -14.65 -1.17
C VAL A 193 2.84 -15.17 0.02
N GLU A 194 3.95 -15.81 -0.25
CA GLU A 194 4.88 -16.31 0.76
C GLU A 194 5.51 -15.13 1.52
N PRO A 195 5.49 -15.13 2.86
CA PRO A 195 6.09 -14.06 3.65
C PRO A 195 7.62 -14.26 3.76
N GLU A 196 8.31 -14.19 2.63
CA GLU A 196 9.76 -14.26 2.58
C GLU A 196 10.38 -13.12 3.40
N PHE A 197 11.59 -13.36 3.90
CA PHE A 197 12.27 -12.38 4.72
C PHE A 197 12.50 -11.07 3.98
N ASN A 198 12.17 -9.94 4.62
CA ASN A 198 12.27 -8.59 4.07
C ASN A 198 11.42 -8.35 2.82
N ARG A 199 10.28 -9.06 2.69
CA ARG A 199 9.27 -8.84 1.66
C ARG A 199 8.16 -7.96 2.18
N LEU A 200 7.93 -6.83 1.50
CA LEU A 200 6.74 -6.00 1.68
C LEU A 200 5.66 -6.42 0.67
N VAL A 201 4.48 -6.73 1.17
CA VAL A 201 3.27 -6.90 0.35
C VAL A 201 2.35 -5.74 0.67
N CYS A 202 1.97 -4.97 -0.35
CA CYS A 202 1.02 -3.88 -0.24
C CYS A 202 -0.17 -4.19 -1.16
N PHE A 203 -1.39 -3.97 -0.69
CA PHE A 203 -2.59 -4.28 -1.45
C PHE A 203 -3.74 -3.34 -1.12
N ASP A 204 -4.66 -3.19 -2.09
CA ASP A 204 -5.92 -2.48 -1.93
C ASP A 204 -6.70 -3.06 -0.74
N ALA A 205 -7.03 -2.22 0.23
CA ALA A 205 -7.70 -2.65 1.46
C ALA A 205 -9.10 -3.24 1.24
N ARG A 206 -9.70 -3.03 0.06
CA ARG A 206 -10.98 -3.62 -0.35
C ARG A 206 -10.84 -5.08 -0.76
N VAL A 207 -9.64 -5.52 -1.18
CA VAL A 207 -9.38 -6.91 -1.58
C VAL A 207 -9.54 -7.82 -0.37
N PRO A 208 -10.45 -8.80 -0.40
CA PRO A 208 -10.53 -9.80 0.67
C PRO A 208 -9.22 -10.55 0.81
N HIS A 209 -8.68 -10.54 2.04
CA HIS A 209 -7.36 -11.11 2.34
C HIS A 209 -7.35 -11.81 3.68
N GLY A 210 -6.33 -12.64 3.90
CA GLY A 210 -6.20 -13.41 5.13
C GLY A 210 -4.79 -13.99 5.29
N VAL A 211 -4.65 -14.90 6.26
CA VAL A 211 -3.41 -15.65 6.50
C VAL A 211 -3.77 -17.11 6.67
N ARG A 212 -3.16 -17.97 5.87
CA ARG A 212 -3.30 -19.43 6.01
C ARG A 212 -2.88 -19.88 7.40
N ARG A 213 -3.67 -20.77 7.96
CA ARG A 213 -3.42 -21.35 9.26
C ARG A 213 -1.98 -21.87 9.34
N VAL A 214 -1.28 -21.45 10.39
CA VAL A 214 0.07 -21.95 10.72
C VAL A 214 -0.05 -23.24 11.51
N ASP A 215 0.63 -24.28 11.05
CA ASP A 215 0.63 -25.60 11.69
C ASP A 215 2.07 -26.11 11.90
N GLY A 216 2.39 -26.51 13.14
CA GLY A 216 3.62 -27.22 13.46
C GLY A 216 4.74 -26.39 14.09
N VAL A 217 4.52 -25.12 14.46
CA VAL A 217 5.52 -24.27 15.13
C VAL A 217 4.97 -23.66 16.42
N ARG A 218 5.77 -23.75 17.50
CA ARG A 218 5.41 -23.17 18.81
C ARG A 218 6.40 -22.13 19.30
N ASP A 219 7.64 -22.14 18.78
CA ASP A 219 8.64 -21.12 19.09
C ASP A 219 8.37 -19.87 18.20
N PRO A 220 8.05 -18.70 18.78
CA PRO A 220 7.82 -17.49 18.02
C PRO A 220 8.99 -17.08 17.12
N ARG A 221 10.23 -17.43 17.49
CA ARG A 221 11.43 -17.14 16.70
C ARG A 221 11.51 -17.93 15.39
N ALA A 222 10.92 -19.12 15.36
CA ALA A 222 10.84 -19.94 14.15
C ALA A 222 9.51 -19.76 13.38
N ALA A 223 8.59 -18.97 13.92
CA ALA A 223 7.24 -18.78 13.39
C ALA A 223 7.17 -17.63 12.37
N ARG A 224 5.99 -17.44 11.78
CA ARG A 224 5.72 -16.28 10.95
C ARG A 224 5.75 -15.01 11.81
N LEU A 225 6.61 -14.07 11.44
CA LEU A 225 6.78 -12.77 12.08
C LEU A 225 6.61 -11.67 11.04
N VAL A 226 5.73 -10.71 11.29
CA VAL A 226 5.44 -9.61 10.37
C VAL A 226 5.20 -8.29 11.09
N LEU A 227 5.50 -7.20 10.40
CA LEU A 227 5.00 -5.86 10.66
C LEU A 227 3.84 -5.59 9.71
N HIS A 228 2.75 -5.02 10.22
CA HIS A 228 1.59 -4.71 9.37
C HIS A 228 0.87 -3.45 9.81
N GLY A 229 0.15 -2.86 8.89
CA GLY A 229 -0.62 -1.65 9.08
C GLY A 229 -1.23 -1.18 7.78
N TRP A 230 -1.51 0.11 7.70
CA TRP A 230 -2.18 0.71 6.56
C TRP A 230 -1.47 1.98 6.13
N PHE A 231 -1.43 2.23 4.83
CA PHE A 231 -1.14 3.54 4.26
C PHE A 231 -2.40 4.38 4.35
N THR A 232 -2.25 5.62 4.80
CA THR A 232 -3.37 6.50 5.13
C THR A 232 -3.15 7.90 4.52
N GLU A 233 -4.15 8.76 4.66
CA GLU A 233 -4.12 10.13 4.17
C GLU A 233 -3.74 10.25 2.68
N PRO A 234 -4.59 9.74 1.77
CA PRO A 234 -4.43 9.97 0.34
C PRO A 234 -4.76 11.43 0.02
N VAL A 235 -3.79 12.32 0.24
CA VAL A 235 -3.90 13.76 0.03
C VAL A 235 -2.76 14.25 -0.86
N PRO A 236 -2.97 15.32 -1.63
CA PRO A 236 -1.91 15.90 -2.45
C PRO A 236 -0.67 16.24 -1.63
N HIS A 237 0.49 15.97 -2.18
CA HIS A 237 1.78 16.41 -1.62
C HIS A 237 2.76 16.77 -2.73
N PHE A 238 3.78 17.54 -2.38
CA PHE A 238 4.77 18.00 -3.35
C PHE A 238 6.15 18.12 -2.70
N GLU A 239 7.18 18.01 -3.54
CA GLU A 239 8.57 18.18 -3.16
C GLU A 239 9.28 19.00 -4.24
N GLY A 240 10.06 20.00 -3.84
CA GLY A 240 10.86 20.80 -4.77
C GLY A 240 10.81 22.30 -4.55
N GLY A 241 10.87 23.06 -5.64
CA GLY A 241 11.05 24.50 -5.58
C GLY A 241 9.80 25.33 -5.35
N LEU A 242 8.61 24.84 -5.73
CA LEU A 242 7.34 25.55 -5.55
C LEU A 242 6.85 25.45 -4.10
N ASP A 243 6.20 26.50 -3.62
CA ASP A 243 5.46 26.48 -2.37
C ASP A 243 4.02 25.97 -2.56
N GLU A 244 3.32 25.75 -1.46
CA GLU A 244 1.93 25.24 -1.43
C GLU A 244 0.97 26.09 -2.25
N ALA A 245 1.04 27.41 -2.09
CA ALA A 245 0.11 28.33 -2.77
C ALA A 245 0.32 28.30 -4.30
N ALA A 246 1.56 28.22 -4.76
CA ALA A 246 1.89 28.12 -6.18
C ALA A 246 1.47 26.75 -6.76
N VAL A 247 1.58 25.67 -5.99
CA VAL A 247 1.09 24.35 -6.41
C VAL A 247 -0.42 24.35 -6.50
N GLU A 248 -1.13 24.88 -5.50
CA GLU A 248 -2.60 24.97 -5.52
C GLU A 248 -3.11 25.82 -6.70
N GLU A 249 -2.51 26.99 -6.93
CA GLU A 249 -2.88 27.88 -8.03
C GLU A 249 -2.69 27.20 -9.40
N GLY A 250 -1.59 26.46 -9.57
CA GLY A 250 -1.28 25.77 -10.82
C GLY A 250 -2.17 24.56 -11.07
N LEU A 251 -2.54 23.80 -10.01
CA LEU A 251 -3.38 22.60 -10.11
C LEU A 251 -4.86 22.90 -10.30
N ALA A 252 -5.39 23.92 -9.64
CA ALA A 252 -6.83 24.16 -9.55
C ALA A 252 -7.56 24.21 -10.91
N PRO A 253 -7.04 24.87 -11.97
CA PRO A 253 -7.69 24.87 -13.28
C PRO A 253 -7.71 23.48 -13.92
N ALA A 254 -6.60 22.73 -13.82
CA ALA A 254 -6.47 21.41 -14.43
C ALA A 254 -7.38 20.38 -13.73
N VAL A 255 -7.44 20.41 -12.41
CA VAL A 255 -8.35 19.57 -11.62
C VAL A 255 -9.81 19.91 -11.93
N THR A 256 -10.16 21.19 -12.04
CA THR A 256 -11.52 21.59 -12.42
C THR A 256 -11.89 21.06 -13.80
N ALA A 257 -11.01 21.22 -14.80
CA ALA A 257 -11.25 20.73 -16.16
C ALA A 257 -11.36 19.19 -16.20
N LEU A 258 -10.57 18.49 -15.39
CA LEU A 258 -10.65 17.03 -15.24
C LEU A 258 -12.01 16.64 -14.67
N MET A 259 -12.44 17.29 -13.58
CA MET A 259 -13.73 17.02 -12.93
C MET A 259 -14.91 17.20 -13.88
N GLU A 260 -14.89 18.24 -14.71
CA GLU A 260 -15.92 18.50 -15.70
C GLU A 260 -15.94 17.44 -16.82
N ALA A 261 -14.75 16.92 -17.21
CA ALA A 261 -14.62 15.94 -18.27
C ALA A 261 -15.11 14.52 -17.85
N ILE A 262 -14.92 14.15 -16.58
CA ILE A 262 -15.18 12.78 -16.08
C ILE A 262 -16.47 12.64 -15.26
N SER A 263 -17.37 13.61 -15.28
CA SER A 263 -18.59 13.59 -14.44
C SER A 263 -19.79 13.02 -15.20
N PRO A 264 -20.56 12.06 -14.61
CA PRO A 264 -20.23 11.25 -13.42
C PRO A 264 -19.28 10.10 -13.76
N PRO A 265 -18.31 9.77 -12.90
CA PRO A 265 -17.44 8.62 -13.13
C PRO A 265 -18.17 7.31 -12.84
N CYS A 266 -18.01 6.32 -13.72
CA CYS A 266 -18.52 4.95 -13.49
C CYS A 266 -17.50 4.03 -12.81
N VAL A 267 -16.56 4.59 -12.08
CA VAL A 267 -15.49 3.84 -11.40
C VAL A 267 -15.39 4.22 -9.94
N VAL A 268 -14.93 3.27 -9.13
CA VAL A 268 -14.59 3.47 -7.71
C VAL A 268 -13.17 3.03 -7.44
N GLY A 269 -12.48 3.72 -6.54
CA GLY A 269 -11.13 3.39 -6.14
C GLY A 269 -10.21 4.59 -6.07
N LEU A 270 -8.91 4.34 -6.06
CA LEU A 270 -7.87 5.35 -5.98
C LEU A 270 -6.96 5.29 -7.21
N LEU A 271 -6.73 6.44 -7.82
CA LEU A 271 -5.71 6.68 -8.83
C LEU A 271 -4.74 7.73 -8.31
N ALA A 272 -3.49 7.37 -8.07
CA ALA A 272 -2.46 8.33 -7.70
C ALA A 272 -1.58 8.66 -8.90
N VAL A 273 -1.42 9.95 -9.16
CA VAL A 273 -0.68 10.49 -10.30
C VAL A 273 0.43 11.39 -9.82
N ARG A 274 1.62 11.24 -10.38
CA ARG A 274 2.74 12.14 -10.19
C ARG A 274 2.91 13.03 -11.41
N LEU A 275 3.09 14.32 -11.16
CA LEU A 275 3.42 15.32 -12.17
C LEU A 275 4.86 15.80 -11.91
N GLU A 276 5.72 15.67 -12.90
CA GLU A 276 7.04 16.26 -12.89
C GLU A 276 6.94 17.68 -13.49
N VAL A 277 7.21 18.68 -12.67
CA VAL A 277 7.08 20.10 -13.04
C VAL A 277 8.46 20.71 -13.20
N SER A 278 8.76 21.25 -14.37
CA SER A 278 10.04 21.91 -14.65
C SER A 278 10.16 23.27 -13.92
N ALA A 279 11.38 23.79 -13.85
CA ALA A 279 11.65 25.12 -13.27
C ALA A 279 10.87 26.27 -14.03
N GLU A 280 10.51 26.05 -15.28
CA GLU A 280 9.70 26.96 -16.09
C GLU A 280 8.19 26.85 -15.79
N GLY A 281 7.77 25.96 -14.88
CA GLY A 281 6.40 25.77 -14.46
C GLY A 281 5.56 24.92 -15.43
N LYS A 282 6.17 24.05 -16.22
CA LYS A 282 5.47 23.14 -17.14
C LYS A 282 5.55 21.71 -16.65
N VAL A 283 4.45 20.98 -16.76
CA VAL A 283 4.46 19.52 -16.59
C VAL A 283 5.25 18.91 -17.75
N THR A 284 6.27 18.13 -17.41
CA THR A 284 7.14 17.44 -18.36
C THR A 284 6.80 15.96 -18.47
N GLU A 285 6.21 15.39 -17.42
CA GLU A 285 5.80 14.00 -17.38
C GLU A 285 4.64 13.81 -16.41
N THR A 286 3.73 12.91 -16.77
CA THR A 286 2.60 12.46 -15.94
C THR A 286 2.75 10.95 -15.73
N ILE A 287 2.88 10.51 -14.47
CA ILE A 287 3.18 9.13 -14.11
C ILE A 287 2.05 8.59 -13.23
N VAL A 288 1.46 7.46 -13.60
CA VAL A 288 0.53 6.75 -12.74
C VAL A 288 1.33 5.95 -11.70
N LEU A 289 1.20 6.30 -10.43
CA LEU A 289 1.86 5.63 -9.31
C LEU A 289 1.09 4.40 -8.84
N SER A 290 -0.21 4.58 -8.62
CA SER A 290 -1.10 3.50 -8.22
C SER A 290 -2.45 3.65 -8.90
N ASP A 291 -3.05 2.52 -9.22
CA ASP A 291 -4.35 2.42 -9.86
C ASP A 291 -5.08 1.21 -9.27
N THR A 292 -6.14 1.47 -8.51
CA THR A 292 -7.03 0.46 -7.93
C THR A 292 -8.46 0.62 -8.43
N LEU A 293 -8.64 1.30 -9.57
CA LEU A 293 -9.94 1.59 -10.14
C LEU A 293 -10.66 0.30 -10.56
N VAL A 294 -11.92 0.20 -10.18
CA VAL A 294 -12.85 -0.83 -10.65
C VAL A 294 -14.15 -0.18 -11.09
N VAL A 295 -14.80 -0.75 -12.09
CA VAL A 295 -16.12 -0.25 -12.53
C VAL A 295 -17.14 -0.48 -11.44
N ASP A 296 -17.92 0.55 -11.12
CA ASP A 296 -19.04 0.43 -10.19
C ASP A 296 -20.29 -0.03 -10.95
N PRO A 297 -20.72 -1.28 -10.77
CA PRO A 297 -21.90 -1.80 -11.45
C PRO A 297 -23.21 -1.11 -11.02
N SER A 298 -23.22 -0.41 -9.87
CA SER A 298 -24.43 0.30 -9.40
C SER A 298 -24.70 1.58 -10.17
N GLN A 299 -23.68 2.15 -10.83
CA GLN A 299 -23.81 3.30 -11.70
C GLN A 299 -24.29 2.92 -13.13
N GLN A 300 -24.47 1.62 -13.39
CA GLN A 300 -24.90 1.12 -14.70
C GLN A 300 -26.41 1.16 -14.93
N ASP A 301 -27.20 1.59 -13.95
CA ASP A 301 -28.66 1.71 -14.10
C ASP A 301 -29.04 2.97 -14.86
N GLU A 302 -29.72 2.77 -16.00
CA GLU A 302 -30.48 3.72 -16.82
C GLU A 302 -29.80 4.39 -18.02
N ALA A 303 -28.52 4.35 -18.21
CA ALA A 303 -27.94 4.82 -19.46
C ALA A 303 -27.31 3.65 -20.24
N GLU A 304 -27.81 3.36 -21.38
CA GLU A 304 -27.39 2.36 -22.38
C GLU A 304 -25.89 2.39 -22.78
N GLN A 305 -24.98 2.91 -21.96
CA GLN A 305 -23.63 3.27 -22.39
C GLN A 305 -22.52 3.13 -21.36
N CYS A 306 -22.57 2.27 -20.36
CA CYS A 306 -21.30 1.91 -19.74
C CYS A 306 -20.54 1.02 -20.73
N ARG A 307 -19.44 1.57 -21.24
CA ARG A 307 -18.44 0.84 -22.03
C ARG A 307 -17.94 -0.36 -21.23
N ASP A 308 -17.25 -1.27 -21.88
CA ASP A 308 -16.49 -2.30 -21.18
C ASP A 308 -15.62 -1.64 -20.09
N GLY A 309 -15.47 -2.28 -18.94
CA GLY A 309 -14.78 -1.67 -17.79
C GLY A 309 -13.37 -1.19 -18.11
N ASP A 310 -12.68 -1.90 -19.00
CA ASP A 310 -11.36 -1.53 -19.49
C ASP A 310 -11.42 -0.27 -20.37
N ASP A 311 -12.48 -0.10 -21.16
CA ASP A 311 -12.68 1.10 -22.00
C ASP A 311 -12.98 2.35 -21.15
N GLU A 312 -13.77 2.22 -20.07
CA GLU A 312 -14.06 3.34 -19.14
C GLU A 312 -12.81 3.78 -18.38
N ARG A 313 -12.04 2.82 -17.87
CA ARG A 313 -10.77 3.09 -17.22
C ARG A 313 -9.77 3.74 -18.17
N ALA A 314 -9.63 3.22 -19.39
CA ALA A 314 -8.73 3.78 -20.38
C ALA A 314 -9.12 5.22 -20.78
N ALA A 315 -10.42 5.50 -20.93
CA ALA A 315 -10.92 6.84 -21.19
C ALA A 315 -10.59 7.79 -20.02
N LEU A 316 -10.81 7.35 -18.78
CA LEU A 316 -10.47 8.15 -17.61
C LEU A 316 -8.97 8.46 -17.52
N LEU A 317 -8.11 7.47 -17.75
CA LEU A 317 -6.65 7.66 -17.74
C LEU A 317 -6.21 8.66 -18.83
N ALA A 318 -6.83 8.63 -20.02
CA ALA A 318 -6.54 9.57 -21.09
C ALA A 318 -6.94 11.02 -20.71
N GLU A 319 -8.10 11.22 -20.06
CA GLU A 319 -8.51 12.54 -19.56
C GLU A 319 -7.57 13.02 -18.43
N VAL A 320 -7.16 12.14 -17.54
CA VAL A 320 -6.19 12.46 -16.49
C VAL A 320 -4.87 12.93 -17.10
N GLU A 321 -4.32 12.20 -18.05
CA GLU A 321 -3.07 12.55 -18.73
C GLU A 321 -3.21 13.89 -19.47
N GLU A 322 -4.29 14.09 -20.24
CA GLU A 322 -4.54 15.31 -20.99
C GLU A 322 -4.71 16.53 -20.08
N LYS A 323 -5.59 16.46 -19.08
CA LYS A 323 -5.93 17.63 -18.26
C LYS A 323 -4.83 17.96 -17.25
N LEU A 324 -4.29 16.97 -16.56
CA LEU A 324 -3.20 17.21 -15.61
C LEU A 324 -1.87 17.50 -16.31
N GLY A 325 -1.59 16.86 -17.45
CA GLY A 325 -0.41 17.16 -18.27
C GLY A 325 -0.42 18.59 -18.84
N ALA A 326 -1.60 19.20 -18.98
CA ALA A 326 -1.76 20.60 -19.42
C ALA A 326 -1.65 21.64 -18.28
N ALA A 327 -1.49 21.20 -17.02
CA ALA A 327 -1.34 22.10 -15.88
C ALA A 327 -0.12 23.01 -16.05
N THR A 328 -0.25 24.24 -15.58
CA THR A 328 0.83 25.23 -15.66
C THR A 328 1.01 25.90 -14.30
N PHE A 329 2.25 26.02 -13.89
CA PHE A 329 2.66 26.55 -12.60
C PHE A 329 3.49 27.84 -12.80
N ALA A 330 3.64 28.61 -11.74
CA ALA A 330 4.57 29.73 -11.76
C ALA A 330 6.01 29.23 -11.96
N PRO A 331 6.86 29.91 -12.77
CA PRO A 331 8.27 29.58 -12.86
C PRO A 331 8.96 29.69 -11.50
N CYS A 332 9.78 28.70 -11.14
CA CYS A 332 10.47 28.66 -9.88
C CYS A 332 12.00 28.56 -10.03
N ALA A 333 12.70 29.61 -9.56
CA ALA A 333 14.16 29.64 -9.61
C ALA A 333 14.86 28.64 -8.65
N ALA A 334 14.12 28.10 -7.68
CA ALA A 334 14.64 27.11 -6.74
C ALA A 334 14.77 25.69 -7.36
N GLY A 335 14.18 25.47 -8.53
CA GLY A 335 14.30 24.22 -9.27
C GLY A 335 12.95 23.58 -9.64
N PRO A 336 13.02 22.35 -10.16
CA PRO A 336 11.81 21.58 -10.48
C PRO A 336 11.03 21.18 -9.23
N THR A 337 9.79 20.74 -9.44
CA THR A 337 8.90 20.28 -8.37
C THR A 337 8.19 19.00 -8.80
N THR A 338 8.12 18.02 -7.92
CA THR A 338 7.31 16.83 -8.07
C THR A 338 6.00 17.04 -7.31
N VAL A 339 4.85 16.83 -7.97
CA VAL A 339 3.53 16.93 -7.35
C VAL A 339 2.84 15.58 -7.43
N THR A 340 2.44 15.02 -6.29
CA THR A 340 1.66 13.76 -6.23
C THR A 340 0.22 14.08 -5.90
N LEU A 341 -0.70 13.62 -6.74
CA LEU A 341 -2.13 13.87 -6.65
C LEU A 341 -2.91 12.55 -6.58
N PRO A 342 -3.41 12.14 -5.42
CA PRO A 342 -4.34 11.03 -5.31
C PRO A 342 -5.76 11.48 -5.69
N LEU A 343 -6.37 10.81 -6.65
CA LEU A 343 -7.74 10.97 -7.08
C LEU A 343 -8.58 9.83 -6.51
N ILE A 344 -9.59 10.15 -5.72
CA ILE A 344 -10.47 9.18 -5.07
C ILE A 344 -11.83 9.23 -5.76
N PHE A 345 -12.30 8.08 -6.18
CA PHE A 345 -13.63 7.87 -6.79
C PHE A 345 -14.44 6.99 -5.84
N ASP A 346 -15.57 7.54 -5.32
CA ASP A 346 -16.49 6.91 -4.35
C ASP A 346 -17.86 6.64 -5.00
#